data_e3d842b46522102659de22b023c3a6fa
#
_entry.id   e3d842b46522102659de22b023c3a6fa
#
_cell.length_a   1.000
_cell.length_b   1.000
_cell.length_c   1.000
_cell.angle_alpha   90.00
_cell.angle_beta   90.00
_cell.angle_gamma   90.00
#
_symmetry.space_group_name_H-M   'P 1'
#
loop_
_entity.id
_entity.type
_entity.pdbx_description
1 polymer ?
#
loop_
_entity_poly.entity_id
_entity_poly.type
_entity_poly.pdbx_seq_one_letter_code
_entity_poly.pdbx_strand_id
1 'polypeptide(L)'
;VRSRTLSLAGSTLAAAVVASALLPVATAGAAASTPKVTKATKDAFGRVADNVLTDRTAVLLGSKAARKSLKPTGGVTLSAGQKKAEDGKLSALKGTKSRLASLGEAYTSADTKVTVDGAKVKGKKATVEVTETTTLKYKKIRGDEPASTGFDAHHVLTFTAQANGTWQLTAMRSTDGGAPRINEPVAAPADAKLSRTPMAVIQAPKAATTPNPVAKPKTLTGGAYDYKAMATYTEKYWKNYNPAYRKYNAAGGDCTNYLSQGLLAGGWKQISTVTPEEYDTWYYASNGTADAWIGVNEWSWFTQTAKRTTALANVYQMDVGDVLQVDFNKDGSKDHSMMTTYRSSSGVPYLTYHDADTYRRSVASIIASYPTANYYAYRT
;
A
#
# COMPACT_ATOMS: atom_id res chain seq x y z
N VAL A 1 -32.99 50.22 -32.89
CA VAL A 1 -33.95 50.87 -33.82
C VAL A 1 -35.02 49.84 -34.19
N ARG A 2 -36.24 50.12 -33.66
CA ARG A 2 -37.58 49.69 -34.14
C ARG A 2 -37.90 48.21 -34.21
N SER A 3 -38.79 47.69 -33.33
CA SER A 3 -40.25 47.88 -33.13
C SER A 3 -41.15 47.45 -34.29
N ARG A 4 -42.06 46.58 -33.97
CA ARG A 4 -43.56 46.56 -34.17
C ARG A 4 -44.03 45.13 -34.45
N THR A 5 -44.83 44.51 -33.58
CA THR A 5 -46.25 44.55 -33.18
C THR A 5 -47.27 44.23 -34.28
N LEU A 6 -48.29 43.49 -33.77
CA LEU A 6 -49.69 43.30 -34.18
C LEU A 6 -50.03 42.01 -34.89
N SER A 7 -50.81 41.11 -34.30
CA SER A 7 -52.24 41.04 -33.90
C SER A 7 -53.16 40.57 -35.02
N LEU A 8 -53.99 39.64 -34.67
CA LEU A 8 -55.46 39.42 -34.76
C LEU A 8 -55.81 38.01 -35.12
N ALA A 9 -56.39 37.26 -34.24
CA ALA A 9 -57.80 36.99 -33.98
C ALA A 9 -58.56 36.27 -35.09
N GLY A 10 -59.09 35.10 -34.75
CA GLY A 10 -60.01 34.34 -35.56
C GLY A 10 -60.60 33.16 -34.78
N SER A 11 -61.77 33.39 -34.21
CA SER A 11 -62.57 32.38 -33.50
C SER A 11 -63.31 31.49 -34.49
N THR A 12 -63.30 30.16 -34.27
CA THR A 12 -64.43 29.29 -34.74
C THR A 12 -64.61 28.17 -33.73
N LEU A 13 -65.88 28.03 -33.28
CA LEU A 13 -66.43 26.91 -32.52
C LEU A 13 -66.43 25.65 -33.37
N ALA A 14 -66.19 24.51 -32.72
CA ALA A 14 -66.90 23.25 -33.05
C ALA A 14 -66.63 22.13 -32.06
N ALA A 15 -67.70 21.65 -31.49
CA ALA A 15 -68.01 20.23 -31.11
C ALA A 15 -67.12 19.49 -30.12
N ALA A 16 -67.68 19.30 -28.92
CA ALA A 16 -67.24 18.31 -27.93
C ALA A 16 -67.50 16.89 -28.42
N VAL A 17 -66.44 16.12 -28.52
CA VAL A 17 -66.51 14.66 -28.53
C VAL A 17 -65.91 14.17 -27.22
N VAL A 18 -66.77 13.66 -26.33
CA VAL A 18 -66.34 12.99 -25.09
C VAL A 18 -65.78 11.63 -25.48
N ALA A 19 -64.47 11.54 -25.63
CA ALA A 19 -63.75 10.28 -25.68
C ALA A 19 -63.32 9.95 -24.27
N SER A 20 -63.94 8.95 -23.67
CA SER A 20 -63.52 8.34 -22.38
C SER A 20 -62.13 7.67 -22.57
N ALA A 21 -61.05 8.41 -22.32
CA ALA A 21 -59.74 7.86 -22.25
C ALA A 21 -59.60 7.08 -20.93
N LEU A 22 -59.62 5.76 -21.03
CA LEU A 22 -59.12 4.85 -20.01
C LEU A 22 -57.64 5.19 -19.83
N LEU A 23 -57.31 5.95 -18.80
CA LEU A 23 -55.92 6.14 -18.34
C LEU A 23 -55.40 4.76 -17.92
N PRO A 24 -54.27 4.29 -18.46
CA PRO A 24 -53.62 3.11 -17.90
C PRO A 24 -53.25 3.46 -16.43
N VAL A 25 -53.76 2.67 -15.49
CA VAL A 25 -53.32 2.67 -14.13
C VAL A 25 -51.85 2.29 -14.19
N ALA A 26 -50.97 3.27 -14.06
CA ALA A 26 -49.54 3.01 -13.83
C ALA A 26 -49.48 2.22 -12.52
N THR A 27 -49.27 0.90 -12.64
CA THR A 27 -48.87 0.07 -11.51
C THR A 27 -47.61 0.72 -10.94
N ALA A 28 -47.75 1.38 -9.80
CA ALA A 28 -46.62 1.86 -9.03
C ALA A 28 -45.71 0.66 -8.81
N GLY A 29 -44.63 0.59 -9.58
CA GLY A 29 -43.63 -0.45 -9.43
C GLY A 29 -43.17 -0.39 -7.98
N ALA A 30 -43.36 -1.44 -7.23
CA ALA A 30 -42.89 -1.54 -5.86
C ALA A 30 -41.44 -1.08 -5.82
N ALA A 31 -41.15 0.00 -5.13
CA ALA A 31 -39.79 0.48 -4.95
C ALA A 31 -38.98 -0.70 -4.40
N ALA A 32 -38.04 -1.19 -5.20
CA ALA A 32 -37.24 -2.34 -4.82
C ALA A 32 -36.57 -2.03 -3.47
N SER A 33 -36.98 -2.75 -2.43
CA SER A 33 -36.47 -2.56 -1.08
C SER A 33 -34.97 -2.82 -1.08
N THR A 34 -34.21 -1.92 -0.44
CA THR A 34 -32.76 -2.12 -0.27
C THR A 34 -32.52 -3.49 0.44
N PRO A 35 -31.71 -4.38 -0.15
CA PRO A 35 -31.46 -5.67 0.47
C PRO A 35 -30.92 -5.52 1.89
N LYS A 36 -31.48 -6.27 2.84
CA LYS A 36 -30.99 -6.30 4.22
C LYS A 36 -29.58 -6.91 4.25
N VAL A 37 -28.65 -6.23 4.94
CA VAL A 37 -27.33 -6.76 5.18
C VAL A 37 -27.38 -7.65 6.42
N THR A 38 -27.43 -8.93 6.18
CA THR A 38 -27.39 -9.99 7.22
C THR A 38 -25.95 -10.38 7.55
N LYS A 39 -25.75 -11.23 8.57
CA LYS A 39 -24.42 -11.83 8.81
C LYS A 39 -23.92 -12.58 7.55
N ALA A 40 -24.78 -13.36 6.91
CA ALA A 40 -24.44 -14.10 5.69
C ALA A 40 -23.99 -13.16 4.54
N THR A 41 -24.59 -11.96 4.43
CA THR A 41 -24.20 -10.94 3.45
C THR A 41 -22.80 -10.39 3.77
N LYS A 42 -22.50 -10.08 5.05
CA LYS A 42 -21.17 -9.63 5.48
C LYS A 42 -20.11 -10.69 5.21
N ASP A 43 -20.42 -11.94 5.54
CA ASP A 43 -19.52 -13.07 5.26
C ASP A 43 -19.29 -13.23 3.74
N ALA A 44 -20.30 -12.95 2.90
CA ALA A 44 -20.15 -12.95 1.44
C ALA A 44 -19.25 -11.80 0.95
N PHE A 45 -19.34 -10.62 1.54
CA PHE A 45 -18.41 -9.51 1.26
C PHE A 45 -16.96 -9.90 1.56
N GLY A 46 -16.71 -10.50 2.72
CA GLY A 46 -15.38 -11.00 3.11
C GLY A 46 -14.85 -12.05 2.13
N ARG A 47 -15.69 -13.04 1.75
CA ARG A 47 -15.30 -14.06 0.75
C ARG A 47 -14.97 -13.47 -0.61
N VAL A 48 -15.69 -12.44 -1.07
CA VAL A 48 -15.37 -11.76 -2.33
C VAL A 48 -14.02 -11.04 -2.23
N ALA A 49 -13.75 -10.35 -1.12
CA ALA A 49 -12.45 -9.72 -0.87
C ALA A 49 -11.31 -10.77 -0.87
N ASP A 50 -11.49 -11.88 -0.14
CA ASP A 50 -10.54 -12.99 -0.09
C ASP A 50 -10.26 -13.58 -1.47
N ASN A 51 -11.30 -13.82 -2.26
CA ASN A 51 -11.15 -14.33 -3.63
C ASN A 51 -10.34 -13.38 -4.52
N VAL A 52 -10.61 -12.07 -4.46
CA VAL A 52 -9.89 -11.06 -5.27
C VAL A 52 -8.41 -11.01 -4.88
N LEU A 53 -8.10 -10.93 -3.58
CA LEU A 53 -6.73 -10.81 -3.09
C LEU A 53 -5.94 -12.11 -3.27
N THR A 54 -6.58 -13.26 -3.07
CA THR A 54 -6.00 -14.58 -3.39
C THR A 54 -5.67 -14.71 -4.88
N ASP A 55 -6.56 -14.27 -5.78
CA ASP A 55 -6.30 -14.30 -7.23
C ASP A 55 -5.10 -13.44 -7.63
N ARG A 56 -4.94 -12.24 -7.02
CA ARG A 56 -3.76 -11.38 -7.24
C ARG A 56 -2.47 -12.09 -6.81
N THR A 57 -2.48 -12.68 -5.61
CA THR A 57 -1.31 -13.38 -5.07
C THR A 57 -0.97 -14.62 -5.92
N ALA A 58 -1.97 -15.37 -6.37
CA ALA A 58 -1.80 -16.57 -7.20
C ALA A 58 -1.09 -16.30 -8.53
N VAL A 59 -1.22 -15.10 -9.11
CA VAL A 59 -0.49 -14.72 -10.33
C VAL A 59 1.01 -14.78 -10.12
N LEU A 60 1.51 -14.40 -8.93
CA LEU A 60 2.94 -14.40 -8.60
C LEU A 60 3.52 -15.82 -8.51
N LEU A 61 2.69 -16.81 -8.14
CA LEU A 61 3.12 -18.21 -7.98
C LEU A 61 3.30 -18.96 -9.30
N GLY A 62 2.64 -18.50 -10.37
CA GLY A 62 2.62 -19.20 -11.64
C GLY A 62 1.76 -20.44 -11.69
N SER A 63 0.96 -20.68 -10.67
CA SER A 63 -0.09 -21.68 -10.72
C SER A 63 -1.18 -21.23 -11.69
N LYS A 64 -1.78 -22.17 -12.43
CA LYS A 64 -3.05 -21.96 -13.15
C LYS A 64 -4.20 -21.99 -12.13
N ALA A 65 -4.10 -21.23 -11.05
CA ALA A 65 -5.18 -21.15 -10.07
C ALA A 65 -6.45 -20.67 -10.79
N ALA A 66 -7.54 -21.41 -10.61
CA ALA A 66 -8.82 -20.99 -11.16
C ALA A 66 -9.21 -19.67 -10.54
N ARG A 67 -9.58 -18.69 -11.35
CA ARG A 67 -9.97 -17.34 -10.88
C ARG A 67 -11.23 -17.47 -10.03
N LYS A 68 -11.05 -17.28 -8.72
CA LYS A 68 -12.14 -17.37 -7.73
C LYS A 68 -12.99 -16.11 -7.72
N SER A 69 -12.39 -14.95 -7.98
CA SER A 69 -13.06 -13.65 -7.97
C SER A 69 -14.18 -13.49 -9.00
N LEU A 70 -14.18 -14.29 -10.07
CA LEU A 70 -15.23 -14.26 -11.08
C LEU A 70 -16.48 -15.07 -10.71
N LYS A 71 -16.43 -15.89 -9.66
CA LYS A 71 -17.56 -16.72 -9.23
C LYS A 71 -18.45 -15.92 -8.29
N PRO A 72 -19.79 -15.90 -8.51
CA PRO A 72 -20.73 -15.32 -7.55
C PRO A 72 -20.59 -16.00 -6.19
N THR A 73 -20.60 -15.20 -5.13
CA THR A 73 -20.48 -15.72 -3.77
C THR A 73 -21.60 -15.14 -2.91
N GLY A 74 -22.58 -15.96 -2.53
CA GLY A 74 -23.66 -15.56 -1.63
C GLY A 74 -24.45 -14.34 -2.11
N GLY A 75 -24.76 -14.26 -3.43
CA GLY A 75 -25.46 -13.12 -4.02
C GLY A 75 -24.59 -11.86 -4.22
N VAL A 76 -23.27 -11.99 -4.09
CA VAL A 76 -22.31 -10.90 -4.30
C VAL A 76 -21.42 -11.20 -5.51
N THR A 77 -21.28 -10.22 -6.41
CA THR A 77 -20.45 -10.31 -7.63
C THR A 77 -19.54 -9.09 -7.75
N LEU A 78 -18.66 -9.07 -8.74
CA LEU A 78 -17.92 -7.87 -9.16
C LEU A 78 -18.76 -7.13 -10.22
N SER A 79 -18.79 -5.79 -10.14
CA SER A 79 -19.30 -4.98 -11.26
C SER A 79 -18.38 -5.11 -12.48
N ALA A 80 -18.91 -4.80 -13.67
CA ALA A 80 -18.11 -4.84 -14.91
C ALA A 80 -16.86 -3.94 -14.82
N GLY A 81 -16.99 -2.75 -14.23
CA GLY A 81 -15.87 -1.83 -14.02
C GLY A 81 -14.81 -2.41 -13.07
N GLN A 82 -15.23 -2.97 -11.93
CA GLN A 82 -14.31 -3.59 -10.98
C GLN A 82 -13.62 -4.83 -11.57
N LYS A 83 -14.35 -5.64 -12.32
CA LYS A 83 -13.77 -6.78 -13.03
C LYS A 83 -12.68 -6.34 -14.01
N LYS A 84 -12.94 -5.30 -14.83
CA LYS A 84 -11.94 -4.74 -15.75
C LYS A 84 -10.72 -4.21 -15.01
N ALA A 85 -10.92 -3.53 -13.88
CA ALA A 85 -9.83 -3.04 -13.04
C ALA A 85 -8.96 -4.19 -12.49
N GLU A 86 -9.59 -5.26 -12.00
CA GLU A 86 -8.87 -6.45 -11.52
C GLU A 86 -8.13 -7.19 -12.64
N ASP A 87 -8.73 -7.30 -13.84
CA ASP A 87 -8.05 -7.86 -15.02
C ASP A 87 -6.76 -7.09 -15.36
N GLY A 88 -6.81 -5.75 -15.28
CA GLY A 88 -5.64 -4.88 -15.46
C GLY A 88 -4.57 -5.14 -14.41
N LYS A 89 -4.95 -5.23 -13.13
CA LYS A 89 -4.03 -5.53 -12.03
C LYS A 89 -3.36 -6.90 -12.18
N LEU A 90 -4.12 -7.93 -12.51
CA LEU A 90 -3.57 -9.27 -12.75
C LEU A 90 -2.60 -9.29 -13.94
N SER A 91 -2.88 -8.50 -14.98
CA SER A 91 -1.94 -8.34 -16.11
C SER A 91 -0.63 -7.69 -15.67
N ALA A 92 -0.69 -6.61 -14.89
CA ALA A 92 0.50 -5.94 -14.37
C ALA A 92 1.35 -6.84 -13.44
N LEU A 93 0.69 -7.66 -12.61
CA LEU A 93 1.36 -8.63 -11.73
C LEU A 93 2.10 -9.73 -12.49
N LYS A 94 1.66 -10.10 -13.71
CA LYS A 94 2.45 -10.99 -14.59
C LYS A 94 3.79 -10.36 -14.96
N GLY A 95 3.81 -9.04 -15.20
CA GLY A 95 5.06 -8.29 -15.43
C GLY A 95 5.98 -8.31 -14.20
N THR A 96 5.41 -8.09 -13.00
CA THR A 96 6.17 -8.20 -11.74
C THR A 96 6.77 -9.59 -11.56
N LYS A 97 5.99 -10.65 -11.81
CA LYS A 97 6.47 -12.03 -11.77
C LYS A 97 7.64 -12.28 -12.74
N SER A 98 7.57 -11.76 -13.97
CA SER A 98 8.65 -11.90 -14.95
C SER A 98 9.93 -11.21 -14.46
N ARG A 99 9.81 -10.01 -13.86
CA ARG A 99 10.94 -9.29 -13.27
C ARG A 99 11.51 -10.02 -12.05
N LEU A 100 10.69 -10.62 -11.20
CA LEU A 100 11.15 -11.48 -10.11
C LEU A 100 12.03 -12.61 -10.66
N ALA A 101 11.56 -13.31 -11.69
CA ALA A 101 12.30 -14.40 -12.30
C ALA A 101 13.65 -13.95 -12.89
N SER A 102 13.70 -12.75 -13.52
CA SER A 102 14.97 -12.20 -14.03
C SER A 102 15.96 -11.83 -12.92
N LEU A 103 15.47 -11.55 -11.72
CA LEU A 103 16.29 -11.31 -10.52
C LEU A 103 16.59 -12.60 -9.72
N GLY A 104 16.23 -13.77 -10.28
CA GLY A 104 16.49 -15.05 -9.66
C GLY A 104 15.55 -15.41 -8.50
N GLU A 105 14.41 -14.74 -8.37
CA GLU A 105 13.44 -14.94 -7.31
C GLU A 105 12.09 -15.46 -7.83
N ALA A 106 11.46 -16.33 -7.07
CA ALA A 106 10.11 -16.85 -7.34
C ALA A 106 9.48 -17.40 -6.06
N TYR A 107 8.15 -17.57 -6.07
CA TYR A 107 7.39 -18.15 -4.96
C TYR A 107 6.76 -19.49 -5.34
N THR A 108 6.73 -20.44 -4.38
CA THR A 108 6.11 -21.76 -4.56
C THR A 108 4.66 -21.80 -4.13
N SER A 109 4.36 -21.12 -3.05
CA SER A 109 3.01 -21.09 -2.45
C SER A 109 2.78 -19.78 -1.73
N ALA A 110 1.51 -19.48 -1.52
CA ALA A 110 1.08 -18.39 -0.65
C ALA A 110 -0.15 -18.81 0.14
N ASP A 111 -0.31 -18.20 1.30
CA ASP A 111 -1.50 -18.26 2.14
C ASP A 111 -2.00 -16.81 2.29
N THR A 112 -3.20 -16.54 1.77
CA THR A 112 -3.86 -15.24 1.89
C THR A 112 -5.14 -15.43 2.71
N LYS A 113 -5.30 -14.63 3.75
CA LYS A 113 -6.49 -14.60 4.62
C LYS A 113 -7.03 -13.19 4.69
N VAL A 114 -8.35 -13.07 4.64
CA VAL A 114 -9.03 -11.78 4.76
C VAL A 114 -9.96 -11.80 5.95
N THR A 115 -9.79 -10.84 6.85
CA THR A 115 -10.66 -10.58 8.00
C THR A 115 -11.51 -9.34 7.71
N VAL A 116 -12.80 -9.41 8.02
CA VAL A 116 -13.69 -8.23 7.96
C VAL A 116 -13.62 -7.50 9.29
N ASP A 117 -13.07 -6.30 9.29
CA ASP A 117 -12.87 -5.47 10.49
C ASP A 117 -14.12 -4.64 10.78
N GLY A 118 -14.83 -4.21 9.74
CA GLY A 118 -16.03 -3.39 9.87
C GLY A 118 -16.89 -3.40 8.62
N ALA A 119 -18.19 -3.15 8.80
CA ALA A 119 -19.12 -2.95 7.69
C ALA A 119 -20.18 -1.90 8.06
N LYS A 120 -20.27 -0.85 7.25
CA LYS A 120 -21.26 0.22 7.38
C LYS A 120 -22.16 0.23 6.14
N VAL A 121 -23.48 0.31 6.34
CA VAL A 121 -24.46 0.34 5.26
C VAL A 121 -25.27 1.63 5.33
N LYS A 122 -25.32 2.35 4.19
CA LYS A 122 -26.16 3.55 4.03
C LYS A 122 -26.91 3.45 2.72
N GLY A 123 -28.22 3.25 2.80
CA GLY A 123 -29.07 3.02 1.62
C GLY A 123 -28.58 1.84 0.79
N LYS A 124 -28.35 2.07 -0.49
CA LYS A 124 -27.88 1.02 -1.44
C LYS A 124 -26.35 0.83 -1.44
N LYS A 125 -25.61 1.45 -0.53
CA LYS A 125 -24.15 1.38 -0.46
C LYS A 125 -23.70 0.72 0.83
N ALA A 126 -22.80 -0.27 0.72
CA ALA A 126 -22.07 -0.84 1.84
C ALA A 126 -20.57 -0.52 1.72
N THR A 127 -19.98 -0.05 2.81
CA THR A 127 -18.52 0.15 2.94
C THR A 127 -18.01 -0.90 3.91
N VAL A 128 -17.02 -1.69 3.48
CA VAL A 128 -16.47 -2.81 4.24
C VAL A 128 -14.98 -2.61 4.39
N GLU A 129 -14.51 -2.61 5.63
CA GLU A 129 -13.10 -2.53 5.98
C GLU A 129 -12.58 -3.96 6.20
N VAL A 130 -11.45 -4.28 5.60
CA VAL A 130 -10.84 -5.61 5.71
C VAL A 130 -9.34 -5.51 5.91
N THR A 131 -8.80 -6.47 6.67
CA THR A 131 -7.37 -6.75 6.78
C THR A 131 -7.02 -7.99 5.96
N GLU A 132 -6.06 -7.85 5.06
CA GLU A 132 -5.40 -8.94 4.33
C GLU A 132 -4.13 -9.33 5.07
N THR A 133 -3.98 -10.61 5.42
CA THR A 133 -2.73 -11.21 5.88
C THR A 133 -2.25 -12.20 4.82
N THR A 134 -1.11 -11.94 4.21
CA THR A 134 -0.54 -12.81 3.17
C THR A 134 0.87 -13.25 3.54
N THR A 135 1.13 -14.55 3.41
CA THR A 135 2.47 -15.15 3.52
C THR A 135 2.83 -15.81 2.20
N LEU A 136 4.01 -15.52 1.65
CA LEU A 136 4.54 -16.15 0.45
C LEU A 136 5.78 -16.97 0.80
N LYS A 137 5.87 -18.21 0.29
CA LYS A 137 7.05 -19.08 0.43
C LYS A 137 7.94 -18.94 -0.79
N TYR A 138 9.22 -18.71 -0.58
CA TYR A 138 10.22 -18.65 -1.67
C TYR A 138 10.38 -20.00 -2.35
N LYS A 139 10.58 -20.00 -3.67
CA LYS A 139 10.79 -21.21 -4.47
C LYS A 139 12.19 -21.76 -4.29
N LYS A 140 13.20 -20.90 -4.13
CA LYS A 140 14.59 -21.27 -3.94
C LYS A 140 15.06 -20.68 -2.64
N ILE A 141 15.49 -21.55 -1.75
CA ILE A 141 16.19 -21.17 -0.54
C ILE A 141 17.64 -21.53 -0.79
N ARG A 142 18.53 -20.54 -0.76
CA ARG A 142 19.96 -20.69 -0.91
C ARG A 142 20.62 -20.44 0.44
N GLY A 143 21.19 -21.50 1.02
CA GLY A 143 21.83 -21.40 2.32
C GLY A 143 20.82 -21.01 3.42
N ASP A 144 21.02 -19.84 4.01
CA ASP A 144 20.28 -19.31 5.14
C ASP A 144 19.22 -18.25 4.75
N GLU A 145 18.87 -18.15 3.45
CA GLU A 145 17.79 -17.24 3.02
C GLU A 145 16.47 -17.52 3.75
N PRO A 146 15.65 -16.49 4.06
CA PRO A 146 14.36 -16.71 4.69
C PRO A 146 13.47 -17.63 3.88
N ALA A 147 12.78 -18.56 4.53
CA ALA A 147 11.86 -19.47 3.85
C ALA A 147 10.62 -18.75 3.28
N SER A 148 10.26 -17.60 3.85
CA SER A 148 9.07 -16.84 3.47
C SER A 148 9.22 -15.36 3.74
N THR A 149 8.33 -14.59 3.10
CA THR A 149 8.00 -13.20 3.41
C THR A 149 6.51 -13.09 3.69
N GLY A 150 6.07 -12.02 4.34
CA GLY A 150 4.64 -11.79 4.62
C GLY A 150 4.34 -10.32 4.79
N PHE A 151 3.04 -10.00 4.69
CA PHE A 151 2.55 -8.65 4.95
C PHE A 151 1.13 -8.67 5.49
N ASP A 152 0.78 -7.64 6.25
CA ASP A 152 -0.58 -7.26 6.59
C ASP A 152 -0.93 -5.98 5.83
N ALA A 153 -2.16 -5.91 5.29
CA ALA A 153 -2.63 -4.79 4.48
C ALA A 153 -4.10 -4.48 4.73
N HIS A 154 -4.44 -3.20 4.75
CA HIS A 154 -5.81 -2.75 5.01
C HIS A 154 -6.46 -2.24 3.73
N HIS A 155 -7.73 -2.65 3.52
CA HIS A 155 -8.49 -2.26 2.34
C HIS A 155 -9.89 -1.79 2.73
N VAL A 156 -10.40 -0.84 1.94
CA VAL A 156 -11.81 -0.44 1.97
C VAL A 156 -12.48 -0.85 0.67
N LEU A 157 -13.53 -1.65 0.81
CA LEU A 157 -14.36 -2.12 -0.28
C LEU A 157 -15.70 -1.37 -0.29
N THR A 158 -16.17 -1.04 -1.49
CA THR A 158 -17.51 -0.48 -1.69
C THR A 158 -18.37 -1.47 -2.44
N PHE A 159 -19.50 -1.82 -1.86
CA PHE A 159 -20.52 -2.64 -2.50
C PHE A 159 -21.78 -1.81 -2.77
N THR A 160 -22.45 -2.07 -3.89
CA THR A 160 -23.71 -1.42 -4.28
C THR A 160 -24.80 -2.46 -4.46
N ALA A 161 -25.94 -2.25 -3.81
CA ALA A 161 -27.13 -3.08 -3.94
C ALA A 161 -27.76 -2.92 -5.33
N GLN A 162 -28.16 -4.03 -5.94
CA GLN A 162 -28.82 -4.09 -7.23
C GLN A 162 -30.33 -4.25 -7.06
N ALA A 163 -31.11 -3.89 -8.08
CA ALA A 163 -32.56 -4.00 -8.08
C ALA A 163 -33.08 -5.42 -7.86
N ASN A 164 -32.29 -6.43 -8.25
CA ASN A 164 -32.60 -7.86 -8.08
C ASN A 164 -32.24 -8.41 -6.69
N GLY A 165 -31.91 -7.55 -5.73
CA GLY A 165 -31.56 -7.98 -4.36
C GLY A 165 -30.13 -8.49 -4.17
N THR A 166 -29.27 -8.48 -5.20
CA THR A 166 -27.86 -8.85 -5.11
C THR A 166 -26.99 -7.64 -4.79
N TRP A 167 -25.70 -7.88 -4.47
CA TRP A 167 -24.69 -6.85 -4.25
C TRP A 167 -23.56 -6.95 -5.27
N GLN A 168 -22.99 -5.81 -5.64
CA GLN A 168 -21.80 -5.77 -6.49
C GLN A 168 -20.67 -5.02 -5.81
N LEU A 169 -19.47 -5.60 -5.79
CA LEU A 169 -18.23 -4.90 -5.48
C LEU A 169 -17.96 -3.91 -6.62
N THR A 170 -17.99 -2.63 -6.31
CA THR A 170 -17.85 -1.53 -7.28
C THR A 170 -16.52 -0.80 -7.13
N ALA A 171 -15.87 -0.88 -5.97
CA ALA A 171 -14.54 -0.32 -5.74
C ALA A 171 -13.81 -1.07 -4.63
N MET A 172 -12.49 -1.15 -4.75
CA MET A 172 -11.58 -1.64 -3.74
C MET A 172 -10.29 -0.80 -3.76
N ARG A 173 -9.93 -0.24 -2.61
CA ARG A 173 -8.72 0.57 -2.46
C ARG A 173 -7.96 0.15 -1.21
N SER A 174 -6.64 0.25 -1.24
CA SER A 174 -5.82 0.20 -0.05
C SER A 174 -6.02 1.46 0.80
N THR A 175 -5.88 1.33 2.11
CA THR A 175 -5.88 2.45 3.07
C THR A 175 -4.52 2.70 3.67
N ASP A 176 -3.58 1.79 3.50
CA ASP A 176 -2.21 1.99 3.96
C ASP A 176 -1.46 2.94 3.01
N GLY A 177 -0.56 3.71 3.58
CA GLY A 177 0.41 4.50 2.84
C GLY A 177 1.60 3.67 2.36
N GLY A 178 2.65 4.34 1.88
CA GLY A 178 3.96 3.76 1.61
C GLY A 178 4.00 2.78 0.44
N ALA A 179 4.88 1.78 0.54
CA ALA A 179 5.16 0.84 -0.53
C ALA A 179 3.98 -0.11 -0.81
N PRO A 180 3.42 -0.16 -2.03
CA PRO A 180 2.44 -1.16 -2.40
C PRO A 180 2.96 -2.58 -2.17
N ARG A 181 2.05 -3.50 -1.81
CA ARG A 181 2.38 -4.91 -1.54
C ARG A 181 2.81 -5.59 -2.83
N ILE A 182 3.48 -6.71 -2.67
CA ILE A 182 3.96 -7.46 -3.84
C ILE A 182 2.82 -7.92 -4.76
N ASN A 183 1.62 -8.16 -4.22
CA ASN A 183 0.41 -8.53 -4.96
C ASN A 183 -0.47 -7.32 -5.36
N GLU A 184 0.03 -6.10 -5.17
CA GLU A 184 -0.62 -4.88 -5.60
C GLU A 184 0.22 -4.20 -6.68
N PRO A 185 -0.29 -4.03 -7.91
CA PRO A 185 0.43 -3.32 -8.95
C PRO A 185 0.59 -1.86 -8.54
N VAL A 186 1.76 -1.32 -8.81
CA VAL A 186 2.03 0.10 -8.63
C VAL A 186 1.08 0.91 -9.51
N ALA A 187 0.12 1.59 -8.90
CA ALA A 187 -0.43 2.79 -9.51
C ALA A 187 0.67 3.85 -9.45
N ALA A 188 0.87 4.62 -10.52
CA ALA A 188 1.71 5.81 -10.41
C ALA A 188 1.22 6.61 -9.19
N PRO A 189 2.10 6.97 -8.24
CA PRO A 189 1.70 7.79 -7.11
C PRO A 189 1.00 9.03 -7.66
N ALA A 190 -0.10 9.42 -7.03
CA ALA A 190 -0.63 10.77 -7.25
C ALA A 190 0.48 11.74 -6.85
N ASP A 191 0.71 12.77 -7.67
CA ASP A 191 1.74 13.78 -7.46
C ASP A 191 1.79 14.18 -5.98
N ALA A 192 2.79 13.67 -5.27
CA ALA A 192 3.06 14.11 -3.92
C ALA A 192 3.50 15.57 -4.00
N LYS A 193 2.79 16.45 -3.32
CA LYS A 193 3.23 17.85 -3.23
C LYS A 193 4.58 17.84 -2.53
N LEU A 194 5.61 18.31 -3.23
CA LEU A 194 6.94 18.49 -2.68
C LEU A 194 6.87 19.21 -1.32
N SER A 195 7.31 18.54 -0.28
CA SER A 195 7.71 19.20 0.95
C SER A 195 8.77 20.25 0.59
N ARG A 196 8.71 21.44 1.20
CA ARG A 196 9.71 22.49 0.92
C ARG A 196 11.10 21.92 1.18
N THR A 197 11.89 21.75 0.13
CA THR A 197 13.29 21.38 0.29
C THR A 197 14.02 22.59 0.90
N PRO A 198 14.59 22.48 2.08
CA PRO A 198 15.41 23.54 2.66
C PRO A 198 16.57 23.87 1.74
N MET A 199 16.95 25.15 1.60
CA MET A 199 17.96 25.61 0.63
C MET A 199 19.39 25.07 0.86
N ALA A 200 19.68 24.36 1.92
CA ALA A 200 21.03 23.93 2.31
C ALA A 200 21.13 22.46 2.74
N VAL A 201 20.25 21.58 2.28
CA VAL A 201 20.30 20.16 2.68
C VAL A 201 21.19 19.32 1.78
N ILE A 202 21.90 18.38 2.39
CA ILE A 202 22.70 17.38 1.66
C ILE A 202 21.77 16.28 1.15
N GLN A 203 21.68 16.13 -0.16
CA GLN A 203 20.94 15.05 -0.79
C GLN A 203 21.80 13.80 -0.90
N ALA A 204 21.25 12.65 -0.49
CA ALA A 204 21.91 11.38 -0.70
C ALA A 204 21.94 11.03 -2.21
N PRO A 205 23.03 10.45 -2.72
CA PRO A 205 23.09 9.96 -4.09
C PRO A 205 22.18 8.74 -4.29
N LYS A 206 21.69 8.55 -5.52
CA LYS A 206 20.92 7.37 -5.90
C LYS A 206 21.81 6.13 -5.89
N ALA A 207 21.26 5.01 -5.42
CA ALA A 207 21.91 3.72 -5.44
C ALA A 207 21.52 2.91 -6.68
N ALA A 208 22.46 2.16 -7.26
CA ALA A 208 22.17 1.21 -8.32
C ALA A 208 21.37 0.01 -7.80
N THR A 209 20.62 -0.64 -8.70
CA THR A 209 19.73 -1.77 -8.39
C THR A 209 20.14 -3.08 -9.09
N THR A 210 21.24 -3.08 -9.83
CA THR A 210 21.75 -4.30 -10.45
C THR A 210 22.31 -5.24 -9.39
N PRO A 211 21.99 -6.55 -9.43
CA PRO A 211 22.62 -7.52 -8.55
C PRO A 211 24.14 -7.38 -8.58
N ASN A 212 24.75 -7.22 -7.44
CA ASN A 212 26.19 -6.99 -7.29
C ASN A 212 26.78 -8.04 -6.34
N PRO A 213 28.04 -8.49 -6.58
CA PRO A 213 28.72 -9.39 -5.67
C PRO A 213 28.83 -8.84 -4.24
N VAL A 214 28.85 -9.75 -3.33
CA VAL A 214 28.74 -9.58 -1.89
C VAL A 214 29.71 -8.52 -1.33
N ALA A 215 29.17 -7.44 -0.78
CA ALA A 215 29.95 -6.57 0.09
C ALA A 215 30.34 -7.32 1.38
N LYS A 216 31.48 -6.95 1.97
CA LYS A 216 31.92 -7.53 3.26
C LYS A 216 30.81 -7.34 4.31
N PRO A 217 30.39 -8.40 5.02
CA PRO A 217 29.39 -8.27 6.07
C PRO A 217 29.83 -7.32 7.19
N LYS A 218 28.87 -6.63 7.80
CA LYS A 218 29.08 -5.86 9.01
C LYS A 218 29.37 -6.77 10.20
N THR A 219 30.08 -6.24 11.19
CA THR A 219 30.05 -6.77 12.56
C THR A 219 28.76 -6.32 13.22
N LEU A 220 27.89 -7.28 13.57
CA LEU A 220 26.52 -6.97 14.01
C LEU A 220 26.40 -6.51 15.47
N THR A 221 27.40 -6.83 16.30
CA THR A 221 27.46 -6.47 17.73
C THR A 221 28.88 -6.05 18.11
N GLY A 222 29.02 -5.27 19.18
CA GLY A 222 30.34 -4.84 19.65
C GLY A 222 31.00 -3.67 18.89
N GLY A 223 30.28 -3.09 17.92
CA GLY A 223 30.66 -1.86 17.21
C GLY A 223 30.02 -0.61 17.80
N ALA A 224 29.92 0.45 16.99
CA ALA A 224 29.28 1.71 17.39
C ALA A 224 27.78 1.51 17.72
N TYR A 225 27.14 0.56 17.06
CA TYR A 225 25.72 0.24 17.21
C TYR A 225 25.50 -1.28 17.30
N ASP A 226 24.42 -1.68 17.97
CA ASP A 226 23.92 -3.07 18.00
C ASP A 226 22.90 -3.29 16.86
N TYR A 227 23.37 -3.70 15.69
CA TYR A 227 22.55 -3.97 14.54
C TYR A 227 21.62 -5.18 14.75
N LYS A 228 22.01 -6.13 15.60
CA LYS A 228 21.14 -7.25 15.96
C LYS A 228 19.94 -6.78 16.79
N ALA A 229 20.15 -5.84 17.70
CA ALA A 229 19.06 -5.22 18.45
C ALA A 229 18.11 -4.43 17.54
N MET A 230 18.65 -3.70 16.54
CA MET A 230 17.83 -3.02 15.52
C MET A 230 16.90 -4.00 14.81
N ALA A 231 17.46 -5.09 14.26
CA ALA A 231 16.69 -6.11 13.55
C ALA A 231 15.67 -6.79 14.47
N THR A 232 16.07 -7.18 15.68
CA THR A 232 15.19 -7.83 16.65
C THR A 232 14.00 -6.96 17.02
N TYR A 233 14.23 -5.66 17.27
CA TYR A 233 13.16 -4.70 17.53
C TYR A 233 12.20 -4.59 16.35
N THR A 234 12.74 -4.35 15.17
CA THR A 234 12.00 -4.15 13.94
C THR A 234 11.18 -5.41 13.61
N GLU A 235 11.76 -6.60 13.67
CA GLU A 235 11.02 -7.85 13.43
C GLU A 235 9.98 -8.18 14.51
N LYS A 236 10.14 -7.73 15.73
CA LYS A 236 9.15 -7.92 16.79
C LYS A 236 7.88 -7.09 16.54
N TYR A 237 8.05 -5.87 16.06
CA TYR A 237 6.96 -4.91 15.98
C TYR A 237 6.43 -4.65 14.56
N TRP A 238 6.79 -5.47 13.58
CA TRP A 238 6.46 -5.25 12.17
C TRP A 238 4.96 -5.16 11.87
N LYS A 239 4.09 -5.79 12.66
CA LYS A 239 2.63 -5.69 12.56
C LYS A 239 1.94 -5.34 13.88
N ASN A 240 2.58 -5.66 15.00
CA ASN A 240 2.07 -5.35 16.34
C ASN A 240 2.80 -4.11 16.85
N TYR A 241 2.32 -2.95 16.49
CA TYR A 241 2.93 -1.64 16.79
C TYR A 241 3.26 -1.51 18.27
N ASN A 242 4.45 -1.00 18.59
CA ASN A 242 4.87 -0.77 19.97
C ASN A 242 3.99 0.32 20.61
N PRO A 243 3.22 0.02 21.68
CA PRO A 243 2.30 0.96 22.30
C PRO A 243 2.98 2.14 23.00
N ALA A 244 4.31 2.09 23.20
CA ALA A 244 5.08 3.21 23.77
C ALA A 244 5.24 4.39 22.77
N TYR A 245 4.91 4.18 21.49
CA TYR A 245 5.03 5.19 20.45
C TYR A 245 3.67 5.50 19.81
N ARG A 246 3.50 6.76 19.40
CA ARG A 246 2.33 7.15 18.59
C ARG A 246 2.42 6.52 17.20
N LYS A 247 1.25 6.23 16.62
CA LYS A 247 1.11 5.79 15.23
C LYS A 247 0.88 7.00 14.33
N TYR A 248 1.57 7.02 13.19
CA TYR A 248 1.49 8.12 12.22
C TYR A 248 0.82 7.73 10.89
N ASN A 249 0.24 6.53 10.78
CA ASN A 249 -0.44 6.06 9.56
C ASN A 249 -1.48 7.04 9.02
N ALA A 250 -2.26 7.69 9.91
CA ALA A 250 -3.27 8.69 9.53
C ALA A 250 -2.66 10.05 9.13
N ALA A 251 -1.37 10.29 9.42
CA ALA A 251 -0.66 11.54 9.19
C ALA A 251 0.31 11.45 7.98
N GLY A 252 0.14 10.45 7.12
CA GLY A 252 0.95 10.28 5.91
C GLY A 252 1.87 9.08 5.91
N GLY A 253 1.98 8.36 7.03
CA GLY A 253 2.71 7.11 7.13
C GLY A 253 3.51 6.96 8.42
N ASP A 254 3.77 5.72 8.79
CA ASP A 254 4.49 5.32 10.02
C ASP A 254 5.90 4.75 9.74
N CYS A 255 6.29 4.66 8.48
CA CYS A 255 7.50 3.96 8.04
C CYS A 255 8.77 4.51 8.70
N THR A 256 8.94 5.84 8.73
CA THR A 256 10.14 6.47 9.32
C THR A 256 10.05 6.52 10.85
N ASN A 257 8.87 6.69 11.44
CA ASN A 257 8.67 6.53 12.88
C ASN A 257 9.12 5.14 13.35
N TYR A 258 8.71 4.11 12.65
CA TYR A 258 9.09 2.73 12.95
C TYR A 258 10.59 2.46 12.73
N LEU A 259 11.15 2.96 11.62
CA LEU A 259 12.58 2.94 11.35
C LEU A 259 13.37 3.55 12.51
N SER A 260 12.96 4.75 12.96
CA SER A 260 13.61 5.48 14.03
C SER A 260 13.60 4.73 15.38
N GLN A 261 12.49 4.04 15.68
CA GLN A 261 12.41 3.17 16.86
C GLN A 261 13.44 2.03 16.80
N GLY A 262 13.59 1.40 15.63
CA GLY A 262 14.58 0.35 15.40
C GLY A 262 16.02 0.87 15.57
N LEU A 263 16.33 2.04 15.03
CA LEU A 263 17.64 2.70 15.17
C LEU A 263 17.93 3.04 16.63
N LEU A 264 16.94 3.57 17.36
CA LEU A 264 17.06 3.84 18.80
C LEU A 264 17.34 2.57 19.60
N ALA A 265 16.63 1.47 19.30
CA ALA A 265 16.84 0.16 19.93
C ALA A 265 18.26 -0.37 19.73
N GLY A 266 18.90 -0.03 18.61
CA GLY A 266 20.30 -0.37 18.33
C GLY A 266 21.33 0.62 18.87
N GLY A 267 20.89 1.60 19.67
CA GLY A 267 21.80 2.51 20.37
C GLY A 267 22.05 3.86 19.69
N TRP A 268 21.31 4.21 18.65
CA TRP A 268 21.35 5.60 18.15
C TRP A 268 20.91 6.56 19.25
N LYS A 269 21.67 7.63 19.47
CA LYS A 269 21.35 8.65 20.47
C LYS A 269 20.43 9.70 19.89
N GLN A 270 19.40 10.05 20.65
CA GLN A 270 18.53 11.16 20.30
C GLN A 270 19.31 12.49 20.37
N ILE A 271 18.96 13.41 19.47
CA ILE A 271 19.47 14.78 19.45
C ILE A 271 18.27 15.71 19.50
N SER A 272 18.20 16.50 20.58
CA SER A 272 17.26 17.62 20.71
C SER A 272 18.07 18.88 20.92
N THR A 273 17.85 19.90 20.08
CA THR A 273 18.49 21.22 20.20
C THR A 273 17.45 22.26 20.62
N VAL A 274 17.90 23.39 21.10
CA VAL A 274 17.03 24.51 21.55
C VAL A 274 16.38 25.21 20.34
N THR A 275 17.01 25.15 19.18
CA THR A 275 16.53 25.69 17.90
C THR A 275 16.43 24.53 16.93
N PRO A 276 15.30 23.80 16.91
CA PRO A 276 15.14 22.66 16.03
C PRO A 276 15.01 23.14 14.57
N GLU A 277 16.07 22.98 13.79
CA GLU A 277 15.97 22.92 12.35
C GLU A 277 15.41 21.53 12.00
N GLU A 278 14.56 21.44 10.99
CA GLU A 278 13.82 20.20 10.61
C GLU A 278 14.76 19.01 10.31
N TYR A 279 16.05 19.23 10.14
CA TYR A 279 17.06 18.24 9.74
C TYR A 279 18.30 18.14 10.65
N ASP A 280 18.35 18.86 11.80
CA ASP A 280 19.46 18.77 12.74
C ASP A 280 19.10 18.08 14.06
N THR A 281 17.80 17.79 14.26
CA THR A 281 17.28 17.10 15.44
C THR A 281 16.67 15.76 15.07
N TRP A 282 16.78 14.79 15.98
CA TRP A 282 16.19 13.47 15.84
C TRP A 282 15.84 12.93 17.23
N TYR A 283 14.58 13.05 17.62
CA TYR A 283 14.08 12.61 18.92
C TYR A 283 12.60 12.30 18.92
N TYR A 284 12.16 11.52 19.89
CA TYR A 284 10.78 11.25 20.22
C TYR A 284 10.51 11.60 21.67
N ALA A 285 9.46 12.37 21.93
CA ALA A 285 8.96 12.66 23.26
C ALA A 285 7.42 12.66 23.27
N SER A 286 6.81 12.51 24.46
CA SER A 286 5.35 12.51 24.63
C SER A 286 4.69 13.81 24.21
N ASN A 287 5.41 14.94 24.37
CA ASN A 287 4.95 16.30 24.08
C ASN A 287 5.50 16.87 22.75
N GLY A 288 6.30 16.10 22.00
CA GLY A 288 6.85 16.53 20.72
C GLY A 288 7.67 15.44 20.06
N THR A 289 7.85 15.53 18.76
CA THR A 289 8.64 14.58 17.96
C THR A 289 9.31 15.36 16.85
N ALA A 290 10.61 15.18 16.66
CA ALA A 290 11.35 15.83 15.58
C ALA A 290 10.85 15.33 14.21
N ASP A 291 10.82 16.23 13.23
CA ASP A 291 10.40 15.88 11.87
C ASP A 291 11.29 14.79 11.27
N ALA A 292 12.60 14.81 11.57
CA ALA A 292 13.51 13.75 11.15
C ALA A 292 13.26 12.37 11.81
N TRP A 293 12.45 12.31 12.88
CA TRP A 293 12.03 11.02 13.46
C TRP A 293 10.90 10.37 12.66
N ILE A 294 10.02 11.16 12.02
CA ILE A 294 8.80 10.70 11.34
C ILE A 294 8.82 10.92 9.83
N GLY A 295 9.53 11.92 9.34
CA GLY A 295 9.58 12.33 7.93
C GLY A 295 10.67 11.61 7.16
N VAL A 296 10.32 11.13 5.96
CA VAL A 296 11.24 10.35 5.11
C VAL A 296 12.42 11.19 4.62
N ASN A 297 12.14 12.39 4.11
CA ASN A 297 13.16 13.31 3.61
C ASN A 297 13.97 13.93 4.76
N GLU A 298 13.30 14.34 5.81
CA GLU A 298 13.89 14.95 7.00
C GLU A 298 14.88 13.99 7.68
N TRP A 299 14.54 12.70 7.76
CA TRP A 299 15.46 11.67 8.22
C TRP A 299 16.71 11.57 7.32
N SER A 300 16.53 11.59 6.00
CA SER A 300 17.65 11.56 5.04
C SER A 300 18.58 12.76 5.26
N TRP A 301 18.03 13.97 5.35
CA TRP A 301 18.81 15.20 5.56
C TRP A 301 19.53 15.18 6.90
N PHE A 302 18.83 14.82 7.96
CA PHE A 302 19.40 14.66 9.28
C PHE A 302 20.61 13.73 9.28
N THR A 303 20.48 12.53 8.71
CA THR A 303 21.56 11.55 8.75
C THR A 303 22.78 11.97 7.95
N GLN A 304 22.61 12.72 6.87
CA GLN A 304 23.73 13.29 6.08
C GLN A 304 24.40 14.44 6.84
N THR A 305 23.63 15.36 7.40
CA THR A 305 24.13 16.50 8.17
C THR A 305 24.84 16.06 9.45
N ALA A 306 24.23 15.16 10.21
CA ALA A 306 24.80 14.62 11.43
C ALA A 306 25.88 13.54 11.18
N LYS A 307 26.19 13.22 9.93
CA LYS A 307 27.18 12.19 9.51
C LYS A 307 26.94 10.83 10.17
N ARG A 308 25.66 10.47 10.34
CA ARG A 308 25.28 9.19 10.96
C ARG A 308 25.19 8.04 9.97
N THR A 309 25.13 8.37 8.69
CA THR A 309 25.11 7.39 7.61
C THR A 309 26.07 7.76 6.50
N THR A 310 26.48 6.75 5.74
CA THR A 310 27.15 6.93 4.46
C THR A 310 26.30 6.33 3.34
N ALA A 311 26.25 7.00 2.20
CA ALA A 311 25.51 6.48 1.04
C ALA A 311 26.19 5.24 0.47
N LEU A 312 25.40 4.23 0.14
CA LEU A 312 25.85 3.03 -0.58
C LEU A 312 25.59 3.20 -2.08
N ALA A 313 26.55 2.82 -2.88
CA ALA A 313 26.44 2.93 -4.35
C ALA A 313 25.44 1.93 -4.97
N ASN A 314 25.10 0.86 -4.22
CA ASN A 314 24.19 -0.18 -4.71
C ASN A 314 23.37 -0.75 -3.55
N VAL A 315 22.09 -1.02 -3.79
CA VAL A 315 21.16 -1.56 -2.77
C VAL A 315 21.55 -2.95 -2.27
N TYR A 316 22.24 -3.74 -3.06
CA TYR A 316 22.75 -5.06 -2.64
C TYR A 316 23.96 -4.98 -1.68
N GLN A 317 24.50 -3.79 -1.45
CA GLN A 317 25.55 -3.57 -0.45
C GLN A 317 24.99 -3.44 0.97
N MET A 318 23.67 -3.29 1.12
CA MET A 318 23.04 -3.15 2.44
C MET A 318 23.23 -4.39 3.30
N ASP A 319 23.36 -4.17 4.59
CA ASP A 319 23.45 -5.18 5.62
C ASP A 319 22.47 -4.87 6.78
N VAL A 320 22.38 -5.74 7.76
CA VAL A 320 21.48 -5.58 8.91
C VAL A 320 21.65 -4.20 9.56
N GLY A 321 20.53 -3.52 9.79
CA GLY A 321 20.47 -2.16 10.32
C GLY A 321 20.59 -1.06 9.24
N ASP A 322 21.00 -1.38 8.01
CA ASP A 322 21.07 -0.41 6.92
C ASP A 322 19.66 -0.03 6.43
N VAL A 323 19.55 1.15 5.86
CA VAL A 323 18.27 1.74 5.47
C VAL A 323 18.16 1.86 3.96
N LEU A 324 16.99 1.50 3.44
CA LEU A 324 16.57 1.77 2.07
C LEU A 324 15.47 2.82 2.08
N GLN A 325 15.64 3.87 1.29
CA GLN A 325 14.55 4.78 0.93
C GLN A 325 14.26 4.70 -0.56
N VAL A 326 13.00 4.94 -0.93
CA VAL A 326 12.53 4.87 -2.31
C VAL A 326 11.72 6.11 -2.64
N ASP A 327 11.97 6.68 -3.81
CA ASP A 327 11.19 7.70 -4.47
C ASP A 327 10.49 7.03 -5.66
N PHE A 328 9.19 6.74 -5.50
CA PHE A 328 8.45 5.90 -6.45
C PHE A 328 8.12 6.64 -7.75
N ASN A 329 7.85 7.94 -7.67
CA ASN A 329 7.41 8.78 -8.79
C ASN A 329 8.53 9.58 -9.46
N LYS A 330 9.74 9.57 -8.87
CA LYS A 330 10.94 10.27 -9.33
C LYS A 330 10.84 11.80 -9.29
N ASP A 331 10.08 12.35 -8.38
CA ASP A 331 9.94 13.79 -8.19
C ASP A 331 11.08 14.39 -7.34
N GLY A 332 11.97 13.54 -6.82
CA GLY A 332 13.10 13.92 -5.96
C GLY A 332 12.76 13.87 -4.47
N SER A 333 11.50 13.67 -4.11
CA SER A 333 11.05 13.41 -2.75
C SER A 333 11.06 11.91 -2.48
N LYS A 334 11.58 11.50 -1.36
CA LYS A 334 11.54 10.10 -0.94
C LYS A 334 10.19 9.81 -0.28
N ASP A 335 9.56 8.71 -0.70
CA ASP A 335 8.20 8.36 -0.29
C ASP A 335 8.16 7.36 0.85
N HIS A 336 9.24 6.57 1.04
CA HIS A 336 9.19 5.44 1.96
C HIS A 336 10.56 5.10 2.54
N SER A 337 10.56 4.63 3.82
CA SER A 337 11.76 4.17 4.55
C SER A 337 11.60 2.74 5.00
N MET A 338 12.65 1.92 4.84
CA MET A 338 12.68 0.50 5.16
C MET A 338 13.99 0.13 5.84
N MET A 339 13.97 -0.75 6.84
CA MET A 339 15.17 -1.28 7.50
C MET A 339 15.53 -2.66 6.96
N THR A 340 16.80 -2.87 6.64
CA THR A 340 17.35 -4.20 6.42
C THR A 340 17.43 -4.93 7.75
N THR A 341 16.64 -6.00 7.92
CA THR A 341 16.64 -6.79 9.17
C THR A 341 17.30 -8.14 9.03
N TYR A 342 17.55 -8.57 7.80
CA TYR A 342 18.26 -9.80 7.51
C TYR A 342 19.08 -9.65 6.23
N ARG A 343 20.22 -10.31 6.19
CA ARG A 343 21.04 -10.47 5.00
C ARG A 343 21.48 -11.92 4.90
N SER A 344 21.20 -12.57 3.78
CA SER A 344 21.62 -13.95 3.56
C SER A 344 23.12 -14.07 3.35
N SER A 345 23.66 -15.27 3.53
CA SER A 345 25.06 -15.59 3.21
C SER A 345 25.37 -15.40 1.72
N SER A 346 24.36 -15.48 0.85
CA SER A 346 24.45 -15.14 -0.57
C SER A 346 24.46 -13.62 -0.85
N GLY A 347 24.34 -12.79 0.18
CA GLY A 347 24.44 -11.33 0.11
C GLY A 347 23.15 -10.60 -0.26
N VAL A 348 22.01 -11.27 -0.22
CA VAL A 348 20.70 -10.64 -0.50
C VAL A 348 20.19 -9.95 0.76
N PRO A 349 19.88 -8.62 0.72
CA PRO A 349 19.22 -7.93 1.81
C PRO A 349 17.71 -8.22 1.83
N TYR A 350 17.15 -8.33 3.06
CA TYR A 350 15.72 -8.48 3.32
C TYR A 350 15.27 -7.37 4.24
N LEU A 351 14.15 -6.73 3.89
CA LEU A 351 13.68 -5.51 4.52
C LEU A 351 12.37 -5.75 5.25
N THR A 352 12.25 -5.11 6.42
CA THR A 352 11.05 -5.10 7.26
C THR A 352 10.65 -3.65 7.49
N TYR A 353 9.34 -3.33 7.36
CA TYR A 353 8.84 -1.96 7.39
C TYR A 353 7.35 -1.87 7.71
N HIS A 354 6.91 -0.71 8.22
CA HIS A 354 5.51 -0.32 8.35
C HIS A 354 4.97 0.33 7.07
N ASP A 355 3.70 0.63 7.06
CA ASP A 355 2.90 1.05 5.92
C ASP A 355 2.90 -0.02 4.82
N ALA A 356 1.91 -0.90 4.90
CA ALA A 356 1.87 -2.25 4.37
C ALA A 356 2.81 -3.18 5.15
N ASP A 357 2.61 -3.18 6.44
CA ASP A 357 3.35 -3.93 7.48
C ASP A 357 3.99 -5.20 6.92
N THR A 358 5.26 -5.12 6.59
CA THR A 358 5.95 -6.15 5.80
C THR A 358 7.14 -6.73 6.55
N TYR A 359 7.26 -8.06 6.50
CA TYR A 359 8.31 -8.83 7.14
C TYR A 359 9.26 -9.46 6.11
N ARG A 360 10.55 -9.19 6.22
CA ARG A 360 11.65 -9.80 5.45
C ARG A 360 11.37 -9.92 3.94
N ARG A 361 10.97 -8.83 3.30
CA ARG A 361 10.85 -8.77 1.85
C ARG A 361 12.22 -8.58 1.21
N SER A 362 12.58 -9.42 0.24
CA SER A 362 13.86 -9.28 -0.44
C SER A 362 13.97 -7.97 -1.22
N VAL A 363 15.17 -7.39 -1.30
CA VAL A 363 15.43 -6.21 -2.13
C VAL A 363 15.10 -6.48 -3.60
N ALA A 364 15.32 -7.71 -4.09
CA ALA A 364 14.94 -8.13 -5.45
C ALA A 364 13.44 -8.01 -5.68
N SER A 365 12.62 -8.41 -4.71
CA SER A 365 11.15 -8.26 -4.77
C SER A 365 10.72 -6.78 -4.80
N ILE A 366 11.41 -5.91 -4.08
CA ILE A 366 11.12 -4.47 -4.08
C ILE A 366 11.45 -3.88 -5.46
N ILE A 367 12.63 -4.17 -6.02
CA ILE A 367 13.03 -3.74 -7.36
C ILE A 367 12.06 -4.26 -8.44
N ALA A 368 11.66 -5.54 -8.34
CA ALA A 368 10.71 -6.12 -9.29
C ALA A 368 9.33 -5.43 -9.26
N SER A 369 8.92 -4.94 -8.10
CA SER A 369 7.66 -4.19 -7.94
C SER A 369 7.78 -2.75 -8.44
N TYR A 370 8.93 -2.11 -8.25
CA TYR A 370 9.17 -0.69 -8.60
C TYR A 370 10.37 -0.51 -9.53
N PRO A 371 10.33 -1.05 -10.75
CA PRO A 371 11.50 -1.10 -11.64
C PRO A 371 11.96 0.28 -12.13
N THR A 372 11.13 1.31 -11.97
CA THR A 372 11.42 2.68 -12.43
C THR A 372 11.70 3.67 -11.30
N ALA A 373 11.55 3.26 -10.04
CA ALA A 373 11.78 4.13 -8.89
C ALA A 373 13.25 4.56 -8.75
N ASN A 374 13.50 5.63 -8.00
CA ASN A 374 14.84 5.95 -7.51
C ASN A 374 15.03 5.30 -6.13
N TYR A 375 16.22 4.78 -5.90
CA TYR A 375 16.60 4.09 -4.68
C TYR A 375 17.73 4.81 -3.98
N TYR A 376 17.68 4.89 -2.65
CA TYR A 376 18.69 5.51 -1.81
C TYR A 376 19.03 4.53 -0.69
N ALA A 377 20.27 4.08 -0.64
CA ALA A 377 20.72 3.09 0.34
C ALA A 377 21.75 3.74 1.29
N TYR A 378 21.56 3.53 2.58
CA TYR A 378 22.35 4.15 3.62
C TYR A 378 22.99 3.09 4.52
N ARG A 379 24.31 3.17 4.67
CA ARG A 379 25.07 2.46 5.69
C ARG A 379 24.93 3.21 7.01
N THR A 380 24.44 2.54 8.03
CA THR A 380 24.31 3.08 9.39
C THR A 380 25.52 2.77 10.25
#